data_a1ccb848d36757f1898893b081353079
#
_entry.id   a1ccb848d36757f1898893b081353079
#
_cell.length_a   1.000
_cell.length_b   1.000
_cell.length_c   1.000
_cell.angle_alpha   90.00
_cell.angle_beta   90.00
_cell.angle_gamma   90.00
#
_symmetry.space_group_name_H-M   'P 1'
#
loop_
_entity.id
_entity.type
_entity.pdbx_description
1 polymer ?
#
loop_
_entity_poly.entity_id
_entity_poly.type
_entity_poly.pdbx_seq_one_letter_code
_entity_poly.pdbx_strand_id
1 'polypeptide(L)'
;ALPIFPLISLMILMYYPILRSFFISFFDWNVLEDPKFIGTENYKTLIGDEVFRTSLVNTFKWVIIYVPMSVITSFLLALLLDRKIKGSGFFRTFYYLPVVCPIVCVALLWVWIYNTDYGILNYILGIFGIDPIGWLTDEKYSLVAIAIMSTWKWSGYNMLIFLSALQGIDESLYEAAALDGITPWQKLRYIKD
;
A
#
# COMPACT_ATOMS: atom_id res chain seq x y z
N ALA A 1 26.83 22.96 2.25
CA ALA A 1 27.62 21.77 2.60
C ALA A 1 26.87 20.55 2.04
N LEU A 2 27.49 19.81 1.11
CA LEU A 2 26.92 18.55 0.62
C LEU A 2 26.77 17.59 1.81
N PRO A 3 25.67 16.83 1.90
CA PRO A 3 25.44 15.87 2.97
C PRO A 3 26.33 14.63 2.78
N ILE A 4 27.65 14.82 2.91
CA ILE A 4 28.67 13.78 2.63
C ILE A 4 28.47 12.56 3.55
N PHE A 5 28.23 12.79 4.83
CA PHE A 5 28.05 11.70 5.80
C PHE A 5 26.81 10.81 5.51
N PRO A 6 25.61 11.37 5.25
CA PRO A 6 24.46 10.55 4.81
C PRO A 6 24.71 9.79 3.51
N LEU A 7 25.39 10.39 2.53
CA LEU A 7 25.72 9.72 1.28
C LEU A 7 26.68 8.54 1.49
N ILE A 8 27.73 8.71 2.31
CA ILE A 8 28.66 7.61 2.64
C ILE A 8 27.92 6.49 3.38
N SER A 9 27.08 6.82 4.37
CA SER A 9 26.28 5.84 5.09
C SER A 9 25.36 5.05 4.15
N LEU A 10 24.71 5.74 3.24
CA LEU A 10 23.83 5.13 2.24
C LEU A 10 24.59 4.21 1.28
N MET A 11 25.79 4.62 0.82
CA MET A 11 26.65 3.80 -0.01
C MET A 11 27.09 2.52 0.69
N ILE A 12 27.52 2.62 1.95
CA ILE A 12 28.05 1.46 2.70
C ILE A 12 26.91 0.54 3.18
N LEU A 13 25.82 1.11 3.72
CA LEU A 13 24.79 0.30 4.39
C LEU A 13 23.70 -0.19 3.43
N MET A 14 23.54 0.45 2.29
CA MET A 14 22.48 0.10 1.34
C MET A 14 23.05 -0.41 0.00
N TYR A 15 23.84 0.39 -0.69
CA TYR A 15 24.30 0.02 -2.03
C TYR A 15 25.32 -1.12 -2.03
N TYR A 16 26.29 -1.12 -1.12
CA TYR A 16 27.28 -2.18 -1.06
C TYR A 16 26.66 -3.57 -0.82
N PRO A 17 25.77 -3.78 0.17
CA PRO A 17 25.08 -5.07 0.34
C PRO A 17 24.24 -5.49 -0.87
N ILE A 18 23.58 -4.55 -1.55
CA ILE A 18 22.79 -4.85 -2.76
C ILE A 18 23.72 -5.37 -3.87
N LEU A 19 24.80 -4.65 -4.17
CA LEU A 19 25.75 -5.04 -5.19
C LEU A 19 26.42 -6.38 -4.85
N ARG A 20 26.78 -6.57 -3.60
CA ARG A 20 27.35 -7.83 -3.12
C ARG A 20 26.37 -9.01 -3.25
N SER A 21 25.11 -8.81 -2.87
CA SER A 21 24.07 -9.84 -3.04
C SER A 21 23.87 -10.19 -4.50
N PHE A 22 23.84 -9.19 -5.39
CA PHE A 22 23.78 -9.43 -6.83
C PHE A 22 24.96 -10.23 -7.33
N PHE A 23 26.18 -9.90 -6.90
CA PHE A 23 27.38 -10.66 -7.27
C PHE A 23 27.34 -12.10 -6.75
N ILE A 24 26.97 -12.29 -5.47
CA ILE A 24 26.86 -13.62 -4.84
C ILE A 24 25.78 -14.48 -5.50
N SER A 25 24.76 -13.89 -6.11
CA SER A 25 23.68 -14.64 -6.78
C SER A 25 24.17 -15.54 -7.93
N PHE A 26 25.37 -15.32 -8.44
CA PHE A 26 26.02 -16.17 -9.44
C PHE A 26 26.86 -17.31 -8.85
N PHE A 27 26.86 -17.44 -7.53
CA PHE A 27 27.62 -18.46 -6.83
C PHE A 27 26.69 -19.39 -6.05
N ASP A 28 27.09 -20.65 -5.92
CA ASP A 28 26.58 -21.55 -4.90
C ASP A 28 27.38 -21.33 -3.62
N TRP A 29 26.73 -20.78 -2.61
CA TRP A 29 27.38 -20.44 -1.35
C TRP A 29 26.45 -20.63 -0.15
N ASN A 30 26.83 -21.62 0.68
CA ASN A 30 26.10 -21.92 1.92
C ASN A 30 26.69 -21.23 3.17
N VAL A 31 27.57 -20.24 2.98
CA VAL A 31 28.29 -19.48 4.03
C VAL A 31 29.34 -20.28 4.79
N LEU A 32 29.28 -21.62 4.82
CA LEU A 32 30.19 -22.49 5.54
C LEU A 32 31.37 -22.99 4.68
N GLU A 33 31.15 -23.02 3.38
CA GLU A 33 32.14 -23.46 2.38
C GLU A 33 32.54 -22.30 1.47
N ASP A 34 33.63 -22.51 0.71
CA ASP A 34 34.04 -21.52 -0.28
C ASP A 34 32.99 -21.36 -1.40
N PRO A 35 32.70 -20.15 -1.84
CA PRO A 35 31.70 -19.90 -2.89
C PRO A 35 32.17 -20.50 -4.21
N LYS A 36 31.32 -21.32 -4.82
CA LYS A 36 31.55 -21.93 -6.14
C LYS A 36 30.79 -21.15 -7.20
N PHE A 37 31.48 -20.67 -8.22
CA PHE A 37 30.83 -19.98 -9.33
C PHE A 37 30.00 -20.95 -10.17
N ILE A 38 28.68 -20.71 -10.25
CA ILE A 38 27.70 -21.52 -11.00
C ILE A 38 26.97 -20.74 -12.08
N GLY A 39 27.38 -19.50 -12.35
CA GLY A 39 26.76 -18.65 -13.37
C GLY A 39 25.28 -18.37 -13.06
N THR A 40 24.39 -18.67 -14.00
CA THR A 40 22.95 -18.36 -13.91
C THR A 40 22.10 -19.53 -13.39
N GLU A 41 22.69 -20.57 -12.80
CA GLU A 41 21.99 -21.77 -12.35
C GLU A 41 20.92 -21.45 -11.30
N ASN A 42 21.24 -20.59 -10.34
CA ASN A 42 20.28 -20.12 -9.33
C ASN A 42 19.03 -19.49 -9.98
N TYR A 43 19.19 -18.72 -11.04
CA TYR A 43 18.08 -18.08 -11.75
C TYR A 43 17.24 -19.09 -12.53
N LYS A 44 17.88 -20.12 -13.13
CA LYS A 44 17.15 -21.19 -13.82
C LYS A 44 16.30 -22.00 -12.83
N THR A 45 16.90 -22.36 -11.70
CA THR A 45 16.20 -23.05 -10.61
C THR A 45 15.03 -22.23 -10.11
N LEU A 46 15.24 -20.93 -9.87
CA LEU A 46 14.20 -20.01 -9.40
C LEU A 46 13.02 -19.88 -10.40
N ILE A 47 13.31 -19.75 -11.70
CA ILE A 47 12.26 -19.68 -12.73
C ILE A 47 11.52 -21.04 -12.84
N GLY A 48 12.20 -22.13 -12.59
CA GLY A 48 11.61 -23.47 -12.55
C GLY A 48 10.74 -23.73 -11.32
N ASP A 49 10.94 -22.97 -10.24
CA ASP A 49 10.24 -23.16 -8.97
C ASP A 49 8.78 -22.68 -9.08
N GLU A 50 7.84 -23.59 -8.81
CA GLU A 50 6.41 -23.34 -8.89
C GLU A 50 5.96 -22.36 -7.78
N VAL A 51 6.55 -22.45 -6.59
CA VAL A 51 6.23 -21.57 -5.46
C VAL A 51 6.66 -20.15 -5.78
N PHE A 52 7.85 -19.96 -6.37
CA PHE A 52 8.32 -18.65 -6.81
C PHE A 52 7.40 -18.04 -7.87
N ARG A 53 7.03 -18.80 -8.90
CA ARG A 53 6.13 -18.32 -9.95
C ARG A 53 4.76 -17.93 -9.40
N THR A 54 4.19 -18.76 -8.54
CA THR A 54 2.90 -18.48 -7.88
C THR A 54 2.99 -17.22 -7.00
N SER A 55 4.07 -17.09 -6.23
CA SER A 55 4.30 -15.90 -5.39
C SER A 55 4.45 -14.63 -6.22
N LEU A 56 5.14 -14.71 -7.36
CA LEU A 56 5.29 -13.58 -8.27
C LEU A 56 3.95 -13.14 -8.86
N VAL A 57 3.16 -14.10 -9.35
CA VAL A 57 1.82 -13.83 -9.89
C VAL A 57 0.90 -13.23 -8.82
N ASN A 58 0.93 -13.77 -7.60
CA ASN A 58 0.13 -13.25 -6.49
C ASN A 58 0.57 -11.85 -6.07
N THR A 59 1.87 -11.55 -6.12
CA THR A 59 2.40 -10.21 -5.88
C THR A 59 1.87 -9.21 -6.90
N PHE A 60 1.89 -9.56 -8.20
CA PHE A 60 1.33 -8.69 -9.24
C PHE A 60 -0.18 -8.50 -9.09
N LYS A 61 -0.94 -9.58 -8.83
CA LYS A 61 -2.38 -9.50 -8.55
C LYS A 61 -2.66 -8.56 -7.37
N TRP A 62 -1.89 -8.71 -6.28
CA TRP A 62 -2.05 -7.88 -5.10
C TRP A 62 -1.75 -6.42 -5.37
N VAL A 63 -0.69 -6.10 -6.10
CA VAL A 63 -0.35 -4.72 -6.50
C VAL A 63 -1.47 -4.09 -7.33
N ILE A 64 -1.99 -4.83 -8.32
CA ILE A 64 -3.09 -4.35 -9.18
C ILE A 64 -4.37 -4.07 -8.38
N ILE A 65 -4.65 -4.83 -7.33
CA ILE A 65 -5.83 -4.64 -6.47
C ILE A 65 -5.56 -3.54 -5.45
N TYR A 66 -4.47 -3.67 -4.70
CA TYR A 66 -4.18 -2.81 -3.55
C TYR A 66 -3.85 -1.37 -3.93
N VAL A 67 -2.98 -1.16 -4.93
CA VAL A 67 -2.50 0.19 -5.26
C VAL A 67 -3.64 1.10 -5.72
N PRO A 68 -4.48 0.71 -6.71
CA PRO A 68 -5.61 1.56 -7.09
C PRO A 68 -6.60 1.78 -5.94
N MET A 69 -6.91 0.74 -5.17
CA MET A 69 -7.83 0.83 -4.04
C MET A 69 -7.31 1.79 -2.97
N SER A 70 -6.03 1.69 -2.63
CA SER A 70 -5.38 2.56 -1.65
C SER A 70 -5.32 4.02 -2.12
N VAL A 71 -4.90 4.25 -3.37
CA VAL A 71 -4.80 5.60 -3.95
C VAL A 71 -6.19 6.25 -4.03
N ILE A 72 -7.17 5.56 -4.61
CA ILE A 72 -8.52 6.09 -4.76
C ILE A 72 -9.14 6.41 -3.40
N THR A 73 -9.08 5.48 -2.45
CA THR A 73 -9.64 5.69 -1.11
C THR A 73 -8.98 6.86 -0.40
N SER A 74 -7.66 6.91 -0.39
CA SER A 74 -6.90 7.96 0.29
C SER A 74 -7.10 9.34 -0.36
N PHE A 75 -7.14 9.38 -1.68
CA PHE A 75 -7.40 10.62 -2.43
C PHE A 75 -8.83 11.15 -2.19
N LEU A 76 -9.83 10.26 -2.21
CA LEU A 76 -11.21 10.65 -1.90
C LEU A 76 -11.34 11.18 -0.45
N LEU A 77 -10.68 10.54 0.51
CA LEU A 77 -10.63 11.02 1.88
C LEU A 77 -9.94 12.39 1.98
N ALA A 78 -8.85 12.61 1.26
CA ALA A 78 -8.16 13.89 1.20
C ALA A 78 -9.08 14.99 0.60
N LEU A 79 -9.76 14.72 -0.50
CA LEU A 79 -10.72 15.65 -1.11
C LEU A 79 -11.88 16.02 -0.18
N LEU A 80 -12.36 15.06 0.61
CA LEU A 80 -13.42 15.32 1.60
C LEU A 80 -12.89 16.24 2.72
N LEU A 81 -11.66 16.03 3.18
CA LEU A 81 -11.06 16.80 4.28
C LEU A 81 -10.39 18.10 3.84
N ASP A 82 -10.15 18.29 2.54
CA ASP A 82 -9.68 19.54 1.95
C ASP A 82 -10.75 20.66 2.04
N ARG A 83 -12.02 20.28 2.08
CA ARG A 83 -13.10 21.20 2.36
C ARG A 83 -12.94 21.76 3.77
N LYS A 84 -13.19 23.07 3.98
CA LYS A 84 -13.19 23.74 5.29
C LYS A 84 -14.33 23.24 6.19
N ILE A 85 -14.31 21.93 6.55
CA ILE A 85 -15.35 21.29 7.36
C ILE A 85 -15.02 21.51 8.84
N LYS A 86 -16.03 21.94 9.62
CA LYS A 86 -15.90 22.01 11.09
C LYS A 86 -15.55 20.62 11.63
N GLY A 87 -14.47 20.49 12.42
CA GLY A 87 -14.02 19.21 12.97
C GLY A 87 -13.07 18.42 12.07
N SER A 88 -12.51 18.99 11.00
CA SER A 88 -11.57 18.30 10.11
C SER A 88 -10.38 17.66 10.87
N GLY A 89 -9.91 18.28 11.95
CA GLY A 89 -8.86 17.74 12.82
C GLY A 89 -9.27 16.41 13.47
N PHE A 90 -10.49 16.29 13.96
CA PHE A 90 -11.02 15.04 14.53
C PHE A 90 -11.03 13.92 13.48
N PHE A 91 -11.53 14.18 12.27
CA PHE A 91 -11.55 13.19 11.20
C PHE A 91 -10.14 12.79 10.75
N ARG A 92 -9.20 13.73 10.66
CA ARG A 92 -7.77 13.42 10.38
C ARG A 92 -7.21 12.46 11.42
N THR A 93 -7.42 12.71 12.69
CA THR A 93 -6.97 11.85 13.79
C THR A 93 -7.66 10.48 13.72
N PHE A 94 -8.95 10.43 13.47
CA PHE A 94 -9.72 9.19 13.38
C PHE A 94 -9.23 8.28 12.25
N TYR A 95 -9.03 8.82 11.03
CA TYR A 95 -8.51 8.05 9.90
C TYR A 95 -7.02 7.70 10.06
N TYR A 96 -6.26 8.46 10.84
CA TYR A 96 -4.85 8.16 11.11
C TYR A 96 -4.67 7.13 12.24
N LEU A 97 -5.65 6.91 13.07
CA LEU A 97 -5.58 5.99 14.22
C LEU A 97 -5.11 4.57 13.84
N PRO A 98 -5.64 3.94 12.77
CA PRO A 98 -5.17 2.62 12.35
C PRO A 98 -3.68 2.56 12.00
N VAL A 99 -3.11 3.65 11.49
CA VAL A 99 -1.68 3.72 11.11
C VAL A 99 -0.78 3.55 12.33
N VAL A 100 -1.17 4.13 13.46
CA VAL A 100 -0.38 4.07 14.72
C VAL A 100 -0.50 2.72 15.41
N CYS A 101 -1.60 1.98 15.17
CA CYS A 101 -1.80 0.68 15.79
C CYS A 101 -0.74 -0.34 15.31
N PRO A 102 -0.17 -1.16 16.22
CA PRO A 102 0.72 -2.25 15.85
C PRO A 102 0.05 -3.20 14.84
N ILE A 103 0.80 -3.60 13.81
CA ILE A 103 0.26 -4.45 12.73
C ILE A 103 -0.34 -5.77 13.24
N VAL A 104 0.25 -6.35 14.29
CA VAL A 104 -0.24 -7.60 14.89
C VAL A 104 -1.65 -7.42 15.47
N CYS A 105 -1.90 -6.30 16.18
CA CYS A 105 -3.23 -6.00 16.73
C CYS A 105 -4.26 -5.81 15.62
N VAL A 106 -3.87 -5.11 14.57
CA VAL A 106 -4.72 -4.91 13.38
C VAL A 106 -5.02 -6.25 12.72
N ALA A 107 -4.01 -7.11 12.53
CA ALA A 107 -4.19 -8.43 11.92
C ALA A 107 -5.17 -9.29 12.74
N LEU A 108 -5.02 -9.36 14.06
CA LEU A 108 -5.93 -10.11 14.95
C LEU A 108 -7.37 -9.59 14.88
N LEU A 109 -7.56 -8.26 14.87
CA LEU A 109 -8.88 -7.65 14.71
C LEU A 109 -9.52 -8.06 13.37
N TRP A 110 -8.76 -8.03 12.28
CA TRP A 110 -9.27 -8.40 10.97
C TRP A 110 -9.50 -9.91 10.80
N VAL A 111 -8.72 -10.78 11.49
CA VAL A 111 -9.02 -12.21 11.59
C VAL A 111 -10.41 -12.44 12.20
N TRP A 112 -10.80 -11.67 13.22
CA TRP A 112 -12.16 -11.75 13.80
C TRP A 112 -13.22 -11.22 12.84
N ILE A 113 -12.97 -10.08 12.18
CA ILE A 113 -13.90 -9.48 11.22
C ILE A 113 -14.15 -10.44 10.04
N TYR A 114 -13.10 -11.14 9.58
CA TYR A 114 -13.13 -12.06 8.43
C TYR A 114 -13.48 -13.51 8.82
N ASN A 115 -13.73 -13.79 10.08
CA ASN A 115 -14.06 -15.16 10.48
C ASN A 115 -15.29 -15.67 9.73
N THR A 116 -15.22 -16.93 9.24
CA THR A 116 -16.27 -17.51 8.39
C THR A 116 -17.56 -17.74 9.19
N ASP A 117 -17.46 -18.17 10.45
CA ASP A 117 -18.61 -18.61 11.24
C ASP A 117 -19.27 -17.47 12.04
N TYR A 118 -18.46 -16.58 12.64
CA TYR A 118 -18.94 -15.51 13.53
C TYR A 118 -18.43 -14.12 13.16
N GLY A 119 -17.76 -13.98 12.00
CA GLY A 119 -17.23 -12.69 11.56
C GLY A 119 -18.31 -11.70 11.20
N ILE A 120 -18.09 -10.42 11.57
CA ILE A 120 -19.07 -9.36 11.34
C ILE A 120 -19.40 -9.15 9.87
N LEU A 121 -18.45 -9.38 8.94
CA LEU A 121 -18.72 -9.25 7.51
C LEU A 121 -19.68 -10.33 7.02
N ASN A 122 -19.48 -11.58 7.41
CA ASN A 122 -20.39 -12.67 7.04
C ASN A 122 -21.75 -12.52 7.71
N TYR A 123 -21.80 -11.98 8.93
CA TYR A 123 -23.06 -11.64 9.58
C TYR A 123 -23.85 -10.60 8.76
N ILE A 124 -23.19 -9.53 8.30
CA ILE A 124 -23.81 -8.51 7.45
C ILE A 124 -24.26 -9.12 6.11
N LEU A 125 -23.43 -9.95 5.45
CA LEU A 125 -23.79 -10.63 4.20
C LEU A 125 -25.00 -11.55 4.37
N GLY A 126 -25.08 -12.24 5.51
CA GLY A 126 -26.23 -13.10 5.87
C GLY A 126 -27.54 -12.33 5.97
N ILE A 127 -27.54 -11.06 6.39
CA ILE A 127 -28.76 -10.21 6.38
C ILE A 127 -29.30 -10.03 4.94
N PHE A 128 -28.43 -10.03 3.95
CA PHE A 128 -28.80 -9.94 2.53
C PHE A 128 -29.01 -11.31 1.85
N GLY A 129 -28.99 -12.41 2.62
CA GLY A 129 -29.15 -13.78 2.10
C GLY A 129 -27.95 -14.30 1.31
N ILE A 130 -26.77 -13.74 1.54
CA ILE A 130 -25.52 -14.18 0.90
C ILE A 130 -24.85 -15.21 1.81
N ASP A 131 -24.43 -16.34 1.23
CA ASP A 131 -23.73 -17.41 1.95
C ASP A 131 -22.40 -16.92 2.54
N PRO A 132 -21.97 -17.48 3.68
CA PRO A 132 -20.70 -17.12 4.31
C PRO A 132 -19.52 -17.33 3.36
N ILE A 133 -18.64 -16.34 3.30
CA ILE A 133 -17.43 -16.33 2.48
C ILE A 133 -16.23 -16.67 3.36
N GLY A 134 -15.38 -17.57 2.91
CA GLY A 134 -14.10 -17.88 3.52
C GLY A 134 -13.02 -16.83 3.18
N TRP A 135 -13.13 -15.62 3.73
CA TRP A 135 -12.30 -14.46 3.38
C TRP A 135 -10.79 -14.73 3.42
N LEU A 136 -10.32 -15.55 4.36
CA LEU A 136 -8.90 -15.85 4.53
C LEU A 136 -8.54 -17.28 4.12
N THR A 137 -9.54 -18.15 3.90
CA THR A 137 -9.36 -19.58 3.60
C THR A 137 -9.60 -19.91 2.14
N ASP A 138 -10.33 -19.07 1.42
CA ASP A 138 -10.58 -19.22 -0.01
C ASP A 138 -9.57 -18.43 -0.82
N GLU A 139 -8.85 -19.10 -1.71
CA GLU A 139 -7.84 -18.52 -2.60
C GLU A 139 -8.39 -17.34 -3.43
N LYS A 140 -9.66 -17.39 -3.81
CA LYS A 140 -10.32 -16.37 -4.61
C LYS A 140 -10.46 -15.04 -3.85
N TYR A 141 -10.70 -15.07 -2.53
CA TYR A 141 -11.03 -13.88 -1.73
C TYR A 141 -9.87 -13.39 -0.88
N SER A 142 -8.89 -14.24 -0.56
CA SER A 142 -7.83 -13.94 0.40
C SER A 142 -7.00 -12.70 0.02
N LEU A 143 -6.60 -12.56 -1.24
CA LEU A 143 -5.85 -11.38 -1.69
C LEU A 143 -6.67 -10.08 -1.58
N VAL A 144 -7.96 -10.14 -1.93
CA VAL A 144 -8.86 -8.98 -1.83
C VAL A 144 -9.09 -8.61 -0.37
N ALA A 145 -9.29 -9.59 0.51
CA ALA A 145 -9.45 -9.38 1.94
C ALA A 145 -8.22 -8.68 2.55
N ILE A 146 -7.02 -9.16 2.24
CA ILE A 146 -5.77 -8.53 2.69
C ILE A 146 -5.63 -7.12 2.11
N ALA A 147 -6.01 -6.90 0.85
CA ALA A 147 -5.96 -5.57 0.23
C ALA A 147 -6.92 -4.58 0.90
N ILE A 148 -8.13 -4.99 1.29
CA ILE A 148 -9.09 -4.18 2.04
C ILE A 148 -8.51 -3.80 3.41
N MET A 149 -8.01 -4.77 4.17
CA MET A 149 -7.35 -4.53 5.47
C MET A 149 -6.19 -3.54 5.33
N SER A 150 -5.31 -3.77 4.35
CA SER A 150 -4.14 -2.93 4.11
C SER A 150 -4.54 -1.51 3.69
N THR A 151 -5.56 -1.37 2.84
CA THR A 151 -6.10 -0.08 2.45
C THR A 151 -6.66 0.68 3.65
N TRP A 152 -7.47 0.03 4.49
CA TRP A 152 -7.99 0.64 5.71
C TRP A 152 -6.85 1.08 6.63
N LYS A 153 -5.83 0.23 6.83
CA LYS A 153 -4.70 0.55 7.71
C LYS A 153 -3.90 1.75 7.23
N TRP A 154 -3.62 1.84 5.94
CA TRP A 154 -2.69 2.84 5.40
C TRP A 154 -3.38 4.06 4.77
N SER A 155 -4.70 4.03 4.62
CA SER A 155 -5.46 5.13 4.00
C SER A 155 -5.25 6.48 4.68
N GLY A 156 -5.17 6.49 6.02
CA GLY A 156 -4.95 7.72 6.78
C GLY A 156 -3.57 8.37 6.51
N TYR A 157 -2.54 7.57 6.37
CA TYR A 157 -1.21 8.06 6.03
C TYR A 157 -1.17 8.66 4.63
N ASN A 158 -1.63 7.91 3.65
CA ASN A 158 -1.67 8.37 2.26
C ASN A 158 -2.61 9.57 2.08
N MET A 159 -3.74 9.59 2.78
CA MET A 159 -4.66 10.73 2.84
C MET A 159 -3.96 12.01 3.28
N LEU A 160 -3.11 11.96 4.32
CA LEU A 160 -2.38 13.15 4.79
C LEU A 160 -1.38 13.67 3.75
N ILE A 161 -0.74 12.76 3.00
CA ILE A 161 0.17 13.15 1.90
C ILE A 161 -0.63 13.89 0.81
N PHE A 162 -1.74 13.30 0.33
CA PHE A 162 -2.59 13.96 -0.66
C PHE A 162 -3.16 15.27 -0.14
N LEU A 163 -3.60 15.31 1.11
CA LEU A 163 -4.16 16.52 1.72
C LEU A 163 -3.13 17.64 1.80
N SER A 164 -1.88 17.31 2.15
CA SER A 164 -0.78 18.30 2.17
C SER A 164 -0.50 18.84 0.77
N ALA A 165 -0.52 18.02 -0.24
CA ALA A 165 -0.36 18.45 -1.63
C ALA A 165 -1.53 19.36 -2.07
N LEU A 166 -2.77 18.98 -1.77
CA LEU A 166 -3.96 19.79 -2.09
C LEU A 166 -3.95 21.15 -1.40
N GLN A 167 -3.49 21.20 -0.15
CA GLN A 167 -3.42 22.46 0.62
C GLN A 167 -2.21 23.33 0.23
N GLY A 168 -1.24 22.78 -0.49
CA GLY A 168 -0.11 23.53 -1.07
C GLY A 168 -0.43 24.26 -2.36
N ILE A 169 -1.61 24.03 -2.95
CA ILE A 169 -2.06 24.72 -4.18
C ILE A 169 -2.45 26.15 -3.83
N ASP A 170 -1.91 27.12 -4.58
CA ASP A 170 -2.16 28.54 -4.36
C ASP A 170 -3.66 28.88 -4.55
N GLU A 171 -4.22 29.63 -3.61
CA GLU A 171 -5.64 30.02 -3.63
C GLU A 171 -5.96 30.89 -4.87
N SER A 172 -4.97 31.62 -5.40
CA SER A 172 -5.12 32.43 -6.62
C SER A 172 -5.50 31.60 -7.85
N LEU A 173 -5.04 30.34 -7.94
CA LEU A 173 -5.43 29.43 -9.01
C LEU A 173 -6.92 29.06 -8.95
N TYR A 174 -7.46 28.94 -7.74
CA TYR A 174 -8.88 28.68 -7.54
C TYR A 174 -9.75 29.89 -7.86
N GLU A 175 -9.24 31.10 -7.58
CA GLU A 175 -9.93 32.35 -7.91
C GLU A 175 -9.95 32.57 -9.44
N ALA A 176 -8.81 32.39 -10.11
CA ALA A 176 -8.75 32.48 -11.57
C ALA A 176 -9.68 31.47 -12.24
N ALA A 177 -9.66 30.22 -11.77
CA ALA A 177 -10.57 29.18 -12.25
C ALA A 177 -12.05 29.47 -12.04
N ALA A 178 -12.39 30.21 -10.97
CA ALA A 178 -13.75 30.65 -10.72
C ALA A 178 -14.20 31.75 -11.69
N LEU A 179 -13.28 32.65 -12.07
CA LEU A 179 -13.54 33.70 -13.07
C LEU A 179 -13.73 33.10 -14.47
N ASP A 180 -12.99 32.03 -14.79
CA ASP A 180 -13.10 31.30 -16.07
C ASP A 180 -14.35 30.40 -16.14
N GLY A 181 -15.13 30.31 -15.07
CA GLY A 181 -16.38 29.53 -15.01
C GLY A 181 -16.18 28.02 -15.13
N ILE A 182 -15.00 27.48 -14.74
CA ILE A 182 -14.70 26.04 -14.83
C ILE A 182 -15.54 25.23 -13.81
N THR A 183 -16.00 24.07 -14.29
CA THR A 183 -16.80 23.14 -13.48
C THR A 183 -15.96 22.49 -12.36
N PRO A 184 -16.61 21.97 -11.29
CA PRO A 184 -15.89 21.27 -10.23
C PRO A 184 -15.03 20.09 -10.73
N TRP A 185 -15.46 19.41 -11.80
CA TRP A 185 -14.71 18.32 -12.43
C TRP A 185 -13.48 18.83 -13.18
N GLN A 186 -13.61 19.93 -13.92
CA GLN A 186 -12.47 20.57 -14.56
C GLN A 186 -11.48 21.12 -13.53
N LYS A 187 -11.98 21.65 -12.41
CA LYS A 187 -11.15 22.09 -11.28
C LYS A 187 -10.32 20.94 -10.70
N LEU A 188 -10.91 19.75 -10.57
CA LEU A 188 -10.20 18.56 -10.15
C LEU A 188 -9.10 18.19 -11.14
N ARG A 189 -9.40 18.21 -12.44
CA ARG A 189 -8.51 17.78 -13.50
C ARG A 189 -7.38 18.76 -13.83
N TYR A 190 -7.58 20.07 -13.72
CA TYR A 190 -6.61 21.07 -14.15
C TYR A 190 -5.86 21.77 -13.02
N ILE A 191 -6.35 21.68 -11.81
CA ILE A 191 -5.74 22.39 -10.67
C ILE A 191 -5.19 21.39 -9.64
N LYS A 192 -5.82 20.20 -9.52
CA LYS A 192 -5.49 19.21 -8.49
C LYS A 192 -4.70 18.00 -9.04
N ASP A 193 -4.41 17.97 -10.35
CA ASP A 193 -3.47 17.05 -10.97
C ASP A 193 -2.03 17.55 -10.77
#